data_00aa0e45d6b5e81a44915c0a90c50c46
#
_entry.id   00aa0e45d6b5e81a44915c0a90c50c46
#
_cell.length_a   1.000
_cell.length_b   1.000
_cell.length_c   1.000
_cell.angle_alpha   90.00
_cell.angle_beta   90.00
_cell.angle_gamma   90.00
#
_symmetry.space_group_name_H-M   'P 1'
#
loop_
_entity.id
_entity.type
_entity.pdbx_description
1 polymer ?
#
loop_
_entity_poly.entity_id
_entity_poly.type
_entity_poly.pdbx_seq_one_letter_code
_entity_poly.pdbx_strand_id
1 'polypeptide(L)'
;MPYTPEQKWLLEPAKYYEEERGIRLFDVWNKIVRLQMQLIDARIANDAGLFKEIWNETVRLRQSITPFVSRDGTLFILGSIFDNIANVGMNYILNQYKVMDKLSFMIEILNFMVDKIDSCYYQLDERHIYYNATNDDYIRDFAEDHNYNWQQLANNDDSRRDLDCNPNQPIELTPDWGSAASFLEVAQERNYDFVTKMLTREPVDNNINEFFVKRDEEDDTMVNALMDKFCHYYRNHINKHLHYYRDRYGDARRANNKKSYNELAIERLEKHGWTVEQHTHAGMEPPQHDKYLLWASILAEKDERFPKKRFNGSKCKYTLISMNNTRVIEDREGRFAKDKRSERNQSILPEEATHFGDAVDKRVWTKYGHLLRQAYGFVDARI
;
A
#
# COMPACT_ATOMS: atom_id res chain seq x y z
N MET A 1 -20.55 1.38 -9.59
CA MET A 1 -19.49 1.00 -10.54
C MET A 1 -18.77 2.27 -10.93
N PRO A 2 -17.44 2.32 -10.88
CA PRO A 2 -16.72 3.46 -11.40
C PRO A 2 -16.95 3.53 -12.92
N TYR A 3 -17.27 4.71 -13.39
CA TYR A 3 -17.44 4.95 -14.82
C TYR A 3 -16.05 5.03 -15.45
N THR A 4 -15.80 4.22 -16.48
CA THR A 4 -14.60 4.31 -17.28
C THR A 4 -14.89 4.98 -18.62
N PRO A 5 -13.95 5.73 -19.21
CA PRO A 5 -14.14 6.37 -20.50
C PRO A 5 -14.48 5.40 -21.64
N GLU A 6 -14.16 4.13 -21.44
CA GLU A 6 -14.37 3.05 -22.43
C GLU A 6 -15.84 2.54 -22.45
N GLN A 7 -16.68 2.98 -21.51
CA GLN A 7 -18.09 2.58 -21.51
C GLN A 7 -18.80 3.21 -22.70
N LYS A 8 -19.39 2.35 -23.54
CA LYS A 8 -19.98 2.72 -24.83
C LYS A 8 -20.96 3.90 -24.75
N TRP A 9 -21.76 3.99 -23.68
CA TRP A 9 -22.73 5.07 -23.49
C TRP A 9 -22.11 6.42 -23.09
N LEU A 10 -20.82 6.45 -22.69
CA LEU A 10 -20.05 7.68 -22.43
C LEU A 10 -19.28 8.16 -23.67
N LEU A 11 -18.99 7.27 -24.61
CA LEU A 11 -18.17 7.61 -25.78
C LEU A 11 -18.87 8.63 -26.70
N GLU A 12 -20.17 8.51 -26.89
CA GLU A 12 -20.90 9.44 -27.77
C GLU A 12 -20.92 10.88 -27.20
N PRO A 13 -21.27 11.11 -25.91
CA PRO A 13 -21.14 12.43 -25.31
C PRO A 13 -19.71 12.96 -25.32
N ALA A 14 -18.71 12.15 -24.98
CA ALA A 14 -17.31 12.57 -24.97
C ALA A 14 -16.87 13.06 -26.37
N LYS A 15 -17.19 12.29 -27.40
CA LYS A 15 -16.89 12.63 -28.79
C LYS A 15 -17.57 13.93 -29.24
N TYR A 16 -18.86 14.11 -28.89
CA TYR A 16 -19.59 15.35 -29.17
C TYR A 16 -18.90 16.57 -28.57
N TYR A 17 -18.52 16.51 -27.28
CA TYR A 17 -17.85 17.64 -26.63
C TYR A 17 -16.49 17.93 -27.23
N GLU A 18 -15.71 16.91 -27.63
CA GLU A 18 -14.41 17.09 -28.24
C GLU A 18 -14.51 17.65 -29.66
N GLU A 19 -15.35 17.08 -30.52
CA GLU A 19 -15.49 17.45 -31.92
C GLU A 19 -16.25 18.78 -32.12
N GLU A 20 -17.34 19.00 -31.38
CA GLU A 20 -18.21 20.16 -31.61
C GLU A 20 -17.85 21.37 -30.71
N ARG A 21 -17.20 21.13 -29.57
CA ARG A 21 -16.91 22.17 -28.58
C ARG A 21 -15.44 22.31 -28.22
N GLY A 22 -14.57 21.44 -28.70
CA GLY A 22 -13.14 21.42 -28.37
C GLY A 22 -12.86 21.15 -26.87
N ILE A 23 -13.81 20.49 -26.18
CA ILE A 23 -13.73 20.24 -24.74
C ILE A 23 -13.51 18.74 -24.51
N ARG A 24 -12.44 18.37 -23.86
CA ARG A 24 -12.26 17.02 -23.33
C ARG A 24 -13.14 16.85 -22.08
N LEU A 25 -14.31 16.26 -22.27
CA LEU A 25 -15.37 16.17 -21.25
C LEU A 25 -14.86 15.63 -19.92
N PHE A 26 -14.12 14.53 -19.95
CA PHE A 26 -13.64 13.87 -18.71
C PHE A 26 -12.54 14.68 -18.01
N ASP A 27 -11.68 15.36 -18.75
CA ASP A 27 -10.65 16.23 -18.16
C ASP A 27 -11.29 17.39 -17.40
N VAL A 28 -12.29 18.02 -18.01
CA VAL A 28 -13.02 19.13 -17.37
C VAL A 28 -13.85 18.65 -16.20
N TRP A 29 -14.51 17.50 -16.32
CA TRP A 29 -15.28 16.91 -15.22
C TRP A 29 -14.37 16.55 -14.04
N ASN A 30 -13.26 15.86 -14.27
CA ASN A 30 -12.31 15.51 -13.25
C ASN A 30 -11.66 16.75 -12.58
N LYS A 31 -11.48 17.84 -13.34
CA LYS A 31 -11.06 19.12 -12.75
C LYS A 31 -12.13 19.67 -11.80
N ILE A 32 -13.42 19.59 -12.18
CA ILE A 32 -14.53 19.99 -11.31
C ILE A 32 -14.52 19.18 -10.01
N VAL A 33 -14.37 17.86 -10.09
CA VAL A 33 -14.31 17.00 -8.90
C VAL A 33 -13.14 17.35 -7.99
N ARG A 34 -11.96 17.62 -8.55
CA ARG A 34 -10.80 18.06 -7.76
C ARG A 34 -11.05 19.41 -7.06
N LEU A 35 -11.72 20.36 -7.72
CA LEU A 35 -12.14 21.61 -7.10
C LEU A 35 -13.16 21.36 -5.99
N GLN A 36 -14.10 20.42 -6.16
CA GLN A 36 -15.07 20.04 -5.13
C GLN A 36 -14.36 19.44 -3.90
N MET A 37 -13.27 18.67 -4.08
CA MET A 37 -12.43 18.23 -2.97
C MET A 37 -11.79 19.42 -2.24
N GLN A 38 -11.25 20.40 -2.96
CA GLN A 38 -10.69 21.60 -2.37
C GLN A 38 -11.74 22.45 -1.64
N LEU A 39 -13.01 22.45 -2.10
CA LEU A 39 -14.10 23.10 -1.36
C LEU A 39 -14.34 22.46 0.00
N ILE A 40 -14.23 21.14 0.09
CA ILE A 40 -14.33 20.41 1.36
C ILE A 40 -13.18 20.82 2.29
N ASP A 41 -11.95 20.85 1.76
CA ASP A 41 -10.76 21.23 2.53
C ASP A 41 -10.86 22.68 3.02
N ALA A 42 -11.26 23.62 2.16
CA ALA A 42 -11.49 25.02 2.52
C ALA A 42 -12.59 25.17 3.60
N ARG A 43 -13.64 24.34 3.52
CA ARG A 43 -14.71 24.32 4.53
C ARG A 43 -14.23 23.79 5.88
N ILE A 44 -13.39 22.75 5.87
CA ILE A 44 -12.77 22.19 7.08
C ILE A 44 -11.84 23.22 7.72
N ALA A 45 -11.05 23.94 6.91
CA ALA A 45 -10.16 25.02 7.34
C ALA A 45 -10.90 26.28 7.77
N ASN A 46 -12.23 26.34 7.59
CA ASN A 46 -13.07 27.52 7.83
C ASN A 46 -12.62 28.77 7.04
N ASP A 47 -12.05 28.57 5.84
CA ASP A 47 -11.62 29.63 4.93
C ASP A 47 -12.74 29.99 3.94
N ALA A 48 -13.54 30.98 4.33
CA ALA A 48 -14.68 31.44 3.50
C ALA A 48 -14.24 32.14 2.21
N GLY A 49 -13.05 32.77 2.20
CA GLY A 49 -12.51 33.46 1.03
C GLY A 49 -12.12 32.45 -0.05
N LEU A 50 -11.29 31.47 0.31
CA LEU A 50 -10.87 30.40 -0.55
C LEU A 50 -12.06 29.57 -1.03
N PHE A 51 -13.01 29.25 -0.14
CA PHE A 51 -14.24 28.54 -0.51
C PHE A 51 -14.99 29.26 -1.62
N LYS A 52 -15.20 30.58 -1.51
CA LYS A 52 -15.92 31.38 -2.50
C LYS A 52 -15.19 31.41 -3.85
N GLU A 53 -13.88 31.55 -3.83
CA GLU A 53 -13.06 31.53 -5.05
C GLU A 53 -13.20 30.21 -5.79
N ILE A 54 -12.99 29.09 -5.10
CA ILE A 54 -13.08 27.74 -5.69
C ILE A 54 -14.51 27.46 -6.16
N TRP A 55 -15.51 27.88 -5.41
CA TRP A 55 -16.92 27.73 -5.80
C TRP A 55 -17.21 28.42 -7.13
N ASN A 56 -16.75 29.66 -7.29
CA ASN A 56 -16.96 30.41 -8.54
C ASN A 56 -16.27 29.73 -9.74
N GLU A 57 -15.06 29.21 -9.55
CA GLU A 57 -14.37 28.46 -10.62
C GLU A 57 -15.11 27.16 -10.95
N THR A 58 -15.60 26.44 -9.94
CA THR A 58 -16.41 25.23 -10.12
C THR A 58 -17.67 25.51 -10.93
N VAL A 59 -18.39 26.59 -10.60
CA VAL A 59 -19.60 27.02 -11.32
C VAL A 59 -19.27 27.38 -12.77
N ARG A 60 -18.19 28.10 -13.00
CA ARG A 60 -17.73 28.48 -14.35
C ARG A 60 -17.44 27.26 -15.22
N LEU A 61 -16.70 26.29 -14.69
CA LEU A 61 -16.41 25.05 -15.41
C LEU A 61 -17.68 24.23 -15.62
N ARG A 62 -18.57 24.19 -14.64
CA ARG A 62 -19.85 23.49 -14.74
C ARG A 62 -20.71 24.02 -15.88
N GLN A 63 -20.73 25.33 -16.08
CA GLN A 63 -21.43 25.98 -17.19
C GLN A 63 -20.86 25.64 -18.57
N SER A 64 -19.58 25.24 -18.66
CA SER A 64 -18.99 24.80 -19.94
C SER A 64 -19.46 23.41 -20.37
N ILE A 65 -19.97 22.59 -19.42
CA ILE A 65 -20.50 21.26 -19.65
C ILE A 65 -22.02 21.31 -19.59
N THR A 66 -22.64 21.70 -20.69
CA THR A 66 -24.11 21.71 -20.81
C THR A 66 -24.62 20.28 -21.05
N PRO A 67 -25.90 19.97 -20.70
CA PRO A 67 -26.47 18.68 -21.03
C PRO A 67 -26.37 18.35 -22.51
N PHE A 68 -26.05 17.09 -22.81
CA PHE A 68 -26.00 16.57 -24.17
C PHE A 68 -27.26 15.74 -24.43
N VAL A 69 -27.87 15.94 -25.59
CA VAL A 69 -28.99 15.12 -26.07
C VAL A 69 -28.52 14.36 -27.31
N SER A 70 -28.52 13.04 -27.25
CA SER A 70 -28.16 12.19 -28.38
C SER A 70 -29.24 12.20 -29.47
N ARG A 71 -28.92 11.67 -30.65
CA ARG A 71 -29.86 11.64 -31.80
C ARG A 71 -31.11 10.82 -31.55
N ASP A 72 -31.05 9.84 -30.66
CA ASP A 72 -32.20 9.02 -30.23
C ASP A 72 -33.01 9.67 -29.11
N GLY A 73 -32.67 10.89 -28.70
CA GLY A 73 -33.35 11.64 -27.64
C GLY A 73 -32.90 11.33 -26.24
N THR A 74 -31.84 10.53 -26.06
CA THR A 74 -31.27 10.25 -24.73
C THR A 74 -30.58 11.47 -24.18
N LEU A 75 -30.95 11.91 -22.98
CA LEU A 75 -30.32 13.01 -22.27
C LEU A 75 -29.17 12.52 -21.44
N PHE A 76 -28.00 13.12 -21.63
CA PHE A 76 -26.79 12.87 -20.84
C PHE A 76 -26.46 14.08 -19.98
N ILE A 77 -26.37 13.87 -18.67
CA ILE A 77 -25.96 14.88 -17.67
C ILE A 77 -24.94 14.29 -16.73
N LEU A 78 -23.83 14.99 -16.50
CA LEU A 78 -22.91 14.70 -15.43
C LEU A 78 -23.34 15.46 -14.17
N GLY A 79 -23.32 14.79 -13.02
CA GLY A 79 -23.69 15.36 -11.73
C GLY A 79 -22.87 14.76 -10.58
N SER A 80 -22.74 15.50 -9.50
CA SER A 80 -22.17 15.07 -8.23
C SER A 80 -23.10 15.43 -7.08
N ILE A 81 -22.76 15.04 -5.84
CA ILE A 81 -23.50 15.41 -4.64
C ILE A 81 -23.65 16.93 -4.49
N PHE A 82 -22.67 17.72 -5.01
CA PHE A 82 -22.72 19.18 -4.95
C PHE A 82 -23.85 19.78 -5.79
N ASP A 83 -24.31 19.08 -6.82
CA ASP A 83 -25.50 19.51 -7.60
C ASP A 83 -26.79 19.37 -6.78
N ASN A 84 -26.76 18.59 -5.70
CA ASN A 84 -27.90 18.39 -4.77
C ASN A 84 -27.62 18.97 -3.36
N ILE A 85 -26.63 19.83 -3.21
CA ILE A 85 -26.19 20.35 -1.90
C ILE A 85 -27.30 21.08 -1.13
N ALA A 86 -28.22 21.71 -1.85
CA ALA A 86 -29.37 22.41 -1.25
C ALA A 86 -30.29 21.44 -0.46
N ASN A 87 -30.38 20.18 -0.87
CA ASN A 87 -31.20 19.17 -0.21
C ASN A 87 -30.45 18.37 0.85
N VAL A 88 -29.21 17.96 0.54
CA VAL A 88 -28.44 17.09 1.45
C VAL A 88 -27.64 17.87 2.50
N GLY A 89 -27.26 19.11 2.19
CA GLY A 89 -26.46 19.97 3.06
C GLY A 89 -24.98 19.64 3.10
N MET A 90 -24.14 20.63 3.40
CA MET A 90 -22.69 20.46 3.50
C MET A 90 -22.28 19.49 4.61
N ASN A 91 -23.02 19.44 5.71
CA ASN A 91 -22.70 18.54 6.82
C ASN A 91 -22.77 17.07 6.43
N TYR A 92 -23.71 16.69 5.57
CA TYR A 92 -23.77 15.33 5.03
C TYR A 92 -22.50 15.02 4.22
N ILE A 93 -22.10 15.92 3.32
CA ILE A 93 -20.90 15.76 2.49
C ILE A 93 -19.64 15.60 3.38
N LEU A 94 -19.51 16.45 4.40
CA LEU A 94 -18.40 16.37 5.35
C LEU A 94 -18.38 15.06 6.15
N ASN A 95 -19.54 14.54 6.52
CA ASN A 95 -19.62 13.26 7.22
C ASN A 95 -19.21 12.10 6.31
N GLN A 96 -19.65 12.07 5.05
CA GLN A 96 -19.20 11.06 4.09
C GLN A 96 -17.69 11.16 3.84
N TYR A 97 -17.16 12.38 3.69
CA TYR A 97 -15.73 12.61 3.51
C TYR A 97 -14.88 12.12 4.70
N LYS A 98 -15.42 12.16 5.92
CA LYS A 98 -14.71 11.67 7.13
C LYS A 98 -14.65 10.14 7.21
N VAL A 99 -15.70 9.44 6.75
CA VAL A 99 -15.81 7.99 6.93
C VAL A 99 -15.33 7.18 5.72
N MET A 100 -15.35 7.77 4.52
CA MET A 100 -14.91 7.10 3.29
C MET A 100 -13.43 7.38 3.02
N ASP A 101 -12.74 6.43 2.39
CA ASP A 101 -11.43 6.72 1.80
C ASP A 101 -11.58 7.74 0.65
N LYS A 102 -10.48 8.44 0.37
CA LYS A 102 -10.51 9.58 -0.56
C LYS A 102 -10.98 9.20 -1.97
N LEU A 103 -10.56 8.04 -2.47
CA LEU A 103 -10.90 7.64 -3.83
C LEU A 103 -12.34 7.17 -3.93
N SER A 104 -12.81 6.32 -3.00
CA SER A 104 -14.21 5.92 -2.94
C SER A 104 -15.12 7.13 -2.79
N PHE A 105 -14.75 8.10 -1.97
CA PHE A 105 -15.51 9.36 -1.89
C PHE A 105 -15.55 10.12 -3.22
N MET A 106 -14.39 10.23 -3.91
CA MET A 106 -14.34 10.90 -5.23
C MET A 106 -15.20 10.16 -6.27
N ILE A 107 -15.17 8.83 -6.29
CA ILE A 107 -15.90 8.01 -7.27
C ILE A 107 -17.40 8.00 -6.95
N GLU A 108 -17.78 7.60 -5.72
CA GLU A 108 -19.16 7.29 -5.37
C GLU A 108 -19.97 8.55 -5.05
N ILE A 109 -19.34 9.55 -4.45
CA ILE A 109 -20.01 10.78 -4.00
C ILE A 109 -19.86 11.92 -5.01
N LEU A 110 -18.66 12.08 -5.58
CA LEU A 110 -18.37 13.16 -6.54
C LEU A 110 -18.46 12.73 -8.00
N ASN A 111 -18.68 11.43 -8.26
CA ASN A 111 -18.76 10.89 -9.62
C ASN A 111 -17.48 11.12 -10.45
N PHE A 112 -16.31 10.95 -9.80
CA PHE A 112 -15.01 11.09 -10.48
C PHE A 112 -14.88 10.04 -11.59
N MET A 113 -14.56 10.50 -12.79
CA MET A 113 -14.29 9.61 -13.91
C MET A 113 -12.88 9.08 -13.82
N VAL A 114 -12.77 7.79 -13.54
CA VAL A 114 -11.48 7.14 -13.36
C VAL A 114 -10.93 6.77 -14.73
N ASP A 115 -9.91 7.48 -15.18
CA ASP A 115 -9.19 7.16 -16.41
C ASP A 115 -8.36 5.88 -16.32
N LYS A 116 -7.95 5.51 -15.17
CA LYS A 116 -7.40 4.21 -14.69
C LYS A 116 -6.97 4.39 -13.26
N ILE A 117 -7.45 3.56 -12.33
CA ILE A 117 -6.77 3.33 -11.08
C ILE A 117 -5.58 2.44 -11.42
N ASP A 118 -4.46 3.07 -11.78
CA ASP A 118 -3.29 2.32 -12.21
C ASP A 118 -2.54 1.68 -11.05
N SER A 119 -2.71 2.16 -9.80
CA SER A 119 -1.94 1.67 -8.66
C SER A 119 -2.80 0.96 -7.60
N CYS A 120 -2.37 -0.23 -7.20
CA CYS A 120 -2.97 -0.97 -6.08
C CYS A 120 -2.82 -0.23 -4.74
N TYR A 121 -1.76 0.57 -4.60
CA TYR A 121 -1.43 1.35 -3.40
C TYR A 121 -1.48 2.85 -3.68
N TYR A 122 -2.54 3.31 -4.33
CA TYR A 122 -2.69 4.66 -4.88
C TYR A 122 -2.56 5.80 -3.85
N GLN A 123 -2.66 5.51 -2.55
CA GLN A 123 -2.47 6.49 -1.48
C GLN A 123 -1.07 6.46 -0.88
N LEU A 124 -0.18 5.57 -1.36
CA LEU A 124 1.22 5.57 -0.93
C LEU A 124 1.92 6.82 -1.47
N ASP A 125 2.47 7.62 -0.57
CA ASP A 125 3.19 8.86 -0.90
C ASP A 125 4.34 9.11 0.09
N GLU A 126 5.01 10.25 -0.05
CA GLU A 126 6.18 10.61 0.75
C GLU A 126 5.91 10.71 2.27
N ARG A 127 4.68 10.96 2.70
CA ARG A 127 4.33 10.98 4.14
C ARG A 127 4.39 9.60 4.80
N HIS A 128 4.52 8.54 4.03
CA HIS A 128 4.67 7.17 4.52
C HIS A 128 6.13 6.69 4.52
N ILE A 129 7.05 7.51 3.99
CA ILE A 129 8.43 7.10 3.72
C ILE A 129 9.40 7.96 4.53
N TYR A 130 10.30 7.33 5.26
CA TYR A 130 11.41 8.00 5.93
C TYR A 130 12.76 7.47 5.40
N TYR A 131 13.78 8.30 5.56
CA TYR A 131 15.13 8.01 5.09
C TYR A 131 16.14 8.24 6.21
N ASN A 132 17.34 7.68 6.05
CA ASN A 132 18.49 7.94 6.92
C ASN A 132 18.22 7.64 8.41
N ALA A 133 17.52 6.55 8.70
CA ALA A 133 17.34 6.07 10.06
C ALA A 133 18.61 5.36 10.53
N THR A 134 19.67 6.13 10.75
CA THR A 134 21.01 5.63 11.17
C THR A 134 21.23 5.86 12.65
N ASN A 135 21.88 4.92 13.30
CA ASN A 135 22.38 5.04 14.67
C ASN A 135 23.79 5.63 14.63
N ASP A 136 23.86 6.94 14.64
CA ASP A 136 25.11 7.70 14.47
C ASP A 136 26.10 7.41 15.59
N ASP A 137 25.64 7.17 16.83
CA ASP A 137 26.51 6.81 17.95
C ASP A 137 27.21 5.48 17.70
N TYR A 138 26.44 4.45 17.31
CA TYR A 138 27.05 3.16 16.96
C TYR A 138 28.01 3.26 15.78
N ILE A 139 27.67 4.04 14.75
CA ILE A 139 28.54 4.22 13.56
C ILE A 139 29.83 4.92 13.96
N ARG A 140 29.77 5.94 14.81
CA ARG A 140 30.95 6.64 15.32
C ARG A 140 31.85 5.71 16.12
N ASP A 141 31.28 5.00 17.11
CA ASP A 141 32.05 4.09 17.98
C ASP A 141 32.70 2.96 17.14
N PHE A 142 31.96 2.40 16.19
CA PHE A 142 32.51 1.41 15.26
C PHE A 142 33.64 1.97 14.40
N ALA A 143 33.52 3.21 13.95
CA ALA A 143 34.56 3.86 13.14
C ALA A 143 35.82 4.09 13.96
N GLU A 144 35.72 4.53 15.23
CA GLU A 144 36.82 4.72 16.14
C GLU A 144 37.56 3.38 16.44
N ASP A 145 36.79 2.33 16.75
CA ASP A 145 37.34 0.99 17.03
C ASP A 145 38.12 0.38 15.84
N HIS A 146 37.79 0.81 14.63
CA HIS A 146 38.40 0.34 13.39
C HIS A 146 39.32 1.37 12.73
N ASN A 147 39.79 2.37 13.48
CA ASN A 147 40.68 3.44 13.00
C ASN A 147 40.18 4.10 11.70
N TYR A 148 38.86 4.32 11.59
CA TYR A 148 38.22 4.92 10.42
C TYR A 148 38.52 4.18 9.10
N ASN A 149 38.68 2.88 9.15
CA ASN A 149 38.90 2.07 7.97
C ASN A 149 37.61 2.06 7.10
N TRP A 150 37.69 2.75 5.98
CA TRP A 150 36.58 2.92 5.05
C TRP A 150 35.95 1.59 4.57
N GLN A 151 36.76 0.58 4.24
CA GLN A 151 36.28 -0.71 3.76
C GLN A 151 35.50 -1.45 4.85
N GLN A 152 35.95 -1.40 6.10
CA GLN A 152 35.22 -2.02 7.22
C GLN A 152 33.90 -1.29 7.53
N LEU A 153 33.92 0.03 7.46
CA LEU A 153 32.70 0.84 7.61
C LEU A 153 31.65 0.52 6.52
N ALA A 154 32.09 0.42 5.27
CA ALA A 154 31.21 0.11 4.14
C ALA A 154 30.63 -1.31 4.23
N ASN A 155 31.42 -2.27 4.74
CA ASN A 155 31.03 -3.68 4.88
C ASN A 155 30.39 -4.01 6.24
N ASN A 156 30.08 -3.00 7.07
CA ASN A 156 29.42 -3.23 8.35
C ASN A 156 27.95 -3.60 8.15
N ASP A 157 27.68 -4.88 7.98
CA ASP A 157 26.36 -5.47 7.81
C ASP A 157 25.80 -5.93 9.15
N ASP A 158 25.28 -4.97 9.93
CA ASP A 158 24.81 -5.17 11.30
C ASP A 158 23.62 -4.26 11.63
N SER A 159 22.57 -4.84 12.21
CA SER A 159 21.35 -4.13 12.58
C SER A 159 21.52 -3.06 13.66
N ARG A 160 22.64 -3.06 14.40
CA ARG A 160 22.96 -2.01 15.40
C ARG A 160 23.16 -0.64 14.76
N ARG A 161 23.44 -0.58 13.46
CA ARG A 161 23.54 0.67 12.69
C ARG A 161 22.18 1.32 12.42
N ASP A 162 21.07 0.62 12.71
CA ASP A 162 19.71 1.04 12.37
C ASP A 162 19.04 1.68 13.58
N LEU A 163 18.65 2.94 13.46
CA LEU A 163 17.91 3.66 14.50
C LEU A 163 16.45 3.16 14.60
N ASP A 164 15.89 2.71 13.50
CA ASP A 164 14.51 2.21 13.41
C ASP A 164 14.34 0.78 13.90
N CYS A 165 15.42 0.04 14.14
CA CYS A 165 15.41 -1.27 14.74
C CYS A 165 15.68 -1.20 16.24
N ASN A 166 14.69 -1.50 17.08
CA ASN A 166 14.90 -1.62 18.52
C ASN A 166 15.37 -3.04 18.87
N PRO A 167 16.60 -3.22 19.36
CA PRO A 167 17.14 -4.55 19.62
C PRO A 167 16.42 -5.30 20.76
N ASN A 168 15.62 -4.62 21.58
CA ASN A 168 14.89 -5.20 22.71
C ASN A 168 13.45 -5.61 22.38
N GLN A 169 12.97 -5.30 21.18
CA GLN A 169 11.63 -5.65 20.73
C GLN A 169 11.67 -6.82 19.74
N PRO A 170 10.60 -7.63 19.63
CA PRO A 170 10.53 -8.68 18.61
C PRO A 170 10.56 -8.09 17.19
N ILE A 171 11.00 -8.90 16.25
CA ILE A 171 10.99 -8.60 14.81
C ILE A 171 9.84 -9.35 14.16
N GLU A 172 9.21 -8.74 13.16
CA GLU A 172 8.19 -9.34 12.32
C GLU A 172 8.80 -9.72 10.98
N LEU A 173 8.58 -10.97 10.54
CA LEU A 173 9.08 -11.50 9.26
C LEU A 173 7.93 -12.02 8.40
N THR A 174 7.99 -11.68 7.11
CA THR A 174 7.05 -12.23 6.13
C THR A 174 7.79 -12.65 4.87
N PRO A 175 7.83 -13.96 4.56
CA PRO A 175 8.41 -14.44 3.33
C PRO A 175 7.41 -14.40 2.17
N ASP A 176 7.96 -14.30 0.95
CA ASP A 176 7.29 -14.66 -0.30
C ASP A 176 8.17 -15.64 -1.07
N TRP A 177 7.69 -16.90 -1.19
CA TRP A 177 8.46 -17.99 -1.76
C TRP A 177 8.24 -18.13 -3.26
N GLY A 178 9.22 -17.74 -4.04
CA GLY A 178 9.20 -17.90 -5.50
C GLY A 178 10.09 -19.05 -6.00
N SER A 179 9.92 -19.43 -7.26
CA SER A 179 10.76 -20.45 -7.91
C SER A 179 12.10 -19.91 -8.41
N ALA A 180 12.16 -18.65 -8.79
CA ALA A 180 13.36 -17.96 -9.31
C ALA A 180 14.08 -17.12 -8.26
N ALA A 181 13.37 -16.66 -7.25
CA ALA A 181 13.89 -15.90 -6.12
C ALA A 181 12.96 -16.06 -4.92
N SER A 182 13.49 -15.83 -3.74
CA SER A 182 12.73 -15.78 -2.49
C SER A 182 12.97 -14.46 -1.79
N PHE A 183 11.92 -13.91 -1.18
CA PHE A 183 11.87 -12.56 -0.65
C PHE A 183 11.49 -12.59 0.83
N LEU A 184 11.98 -11.64 1.59
CA LEU A 184 11.70 -11.50 3.01
C LEU A 184 11.48 -10.03 3.36
N GLU A 185 10.30 -9.70 3.83
CA GLU A 185 9.99 -8.43 4.48
C GLU A 185 10.38 -8.50 5.95
N VAL A 186 10.95 -7.40 6.47
CA VAL A 186 11.27 -7.23 7.88
C VAL A 186 10.58 -5.98 8.40
N ALA A 187 9.82 -6.13 9.49
CA ALA A 187 9.10 -5.03 10.10
C ALA A 187 9.23 -5.02 11.63
N GLN A 188 8.93 -3.88 12.22
CA GLN A 188 8.86 -3.72 13.68
C GLN A 188 7.88 -2.61 14.07
N GLU A 189 7.06 -2.83 15.07
CA GLU A 189 6.22 -1.78 15.65
C GLU A 189 7.02 -0.91 16.63
N ARG A 190 6.82 0.41 16.54
CA ARG A 190 7.50 1.39 17.41
C ARG A 190 6.54 2.50 17.83
N ASN A 191 6.58 2.91 19.09
CA ASN A 191 5.89 4.12 19.56
C ASN A 191 6.64 5.39 19.17
N TYR A 192 7.09 5.44 17.92
CA TYR A 192 7.80 6.57 17.31
C TYR A 192 7.54 6.61 15.81
N ASP A 193 7.14 7.77 15.30
CA ASP A 193 6.94 8.00 13.88
C ASP A 193 8.21 8.63 13.28
N PHE A 194 8.93 7.87 12.47
CA PHE A 194 10.19 8.29 11.85
C PHE A 194 10.03 9.36 10.77
N VAL A 195 8.81 9.57 10.26
CA VAL A 195 8.53 10.68 9.32
C VAL A 195 8.38 12.00 10.07
N THR A 196 7.52 12.02 11.09
CA THR A 196 7.28 13.24 11.88
C THR A 196 8.32 13.46 12.97
N LYS A 197 9.15 12.46 13.27
CA LYS A 197 10.17 12.44 14.34
C LYS A 197 9.56 12.68 15.73
N MET A 198 8.38 12.13 15.98
CA MET A 198 7.64 12.30 17.22
C MET A 198 7.30 10.96 17.87
N LEU A 199 7.22 10.96 19.20
CA LEU A 199 6.65 9.86 19.95
C LEU A 199 5.14 9.75 19.65
N THR A 200 4.66 8.53 19.54
CA THR A 200 3.24 8.24 19.30
C THR A 200 2.65 7.44 20.46
N ARG A 201 1.36 7.65 20.70
CA ARG A 201 0.62 6.87 21.70
C ARG A 201 0.42 5.44 21.22
N GLU A 202 -0.07 5.30 20.01
CA GLU A 202 -0.28 4.01 19.36
C GLU A 202 0.97 3.60 18.58
N PRO A 203 1.28 2.31 18.50
CA PRO A 203 2.42 1.84 17.72
C PRO A 203 2.29 2.19 16.23
N VAL A 204 3.41 2.57 15.64
CA VAL A 204 3.57 2.75 14.19
C VAL A 204 4.17 1.47 13.62
N ASP A 205 3.53 0.92 12.62
CA ASP A 205 3.99 -0.27 11.91
C ASP A 205 5.05 0.14 10.87
N ASN A 206 6.32 -0.20 11.11
CA ASN A 206 7.44 0.19 10.26
C ASN A 206 7.98 -1.00 9.47
N ASN A 207 8.06 -0.89 8.15
CA ASN A 207 8.93 -1.74 7.35
C ASN A 207 10.35 -1.20 7.46
N ILE A 208 11.24 -1.97 8.09
CA ILE A 208 12.59 -1.52 8.45
C ILE A 208 13.68 -2.08 7.55
N ASN A 209 13.43 -3.22 6.90
CA ASN A 209 14.39 -3.85 6.00
C ASN A 209 13.72 -4.84 5.05
N GLU A 210 14.47 -5.28 4.04
CA GLU A 210 14.08 -6.32 3.10
C GLU A 210 15.30 -7.14 2.68
N PHE A 211 15.08 -8.42 2.43
CA PHE A 211 16.11 -9.31 1.89
C PHE A 211 15.53 -10.13 0.75
N PHE A 212 16.38 -10.52 -0.19
CA PHE A 212 16.04 -11.48 -1.22
C PHE A 212 17.25 -12.31 -1.62
N VAL A 213 17.00 -13.48 -2.15
CA VAL A 213 18.00 -14.39 -2.73
C VAL A 213 17.45 -14.88 -4.06
N LYS A 214 18.26 -14.78 -5.10
CA LYS A 214 17.99 -15.38 -6.40
C LYS A 214 18.46 -16.82 -6.41
N ARG A 215 17.81 -17.65 -7.21
CA ARG A 215 18.25 -19.02 -7.40
C ARG A 215 19.59 -19.03 -8.08
N ASP A 216 20.57 -19.62 -7.41
CA ASP A 216 21.81 -20.01 -8.04
C ASP A 216 21.66 -21.44 -8.58
N GLU A 217 22.21 -21.73 -9.75
CA GLU A 217 22.09 -23.07 -10.36
C GLU A 217 22.75 -24.15 -9.51
N GLU A 218 23.65 -23.78 -8.62
CA GLU A 218 24.41 -24.69 -7.74
C GLU A 218 23.79 -24.87 -6.34
N ASP A 219 22.80 -24.04 -5.91
CA ASP A 219 22.29 -24.10 -4.53
C ASP A 219 20.81 -24.46 -4.45
N ASP A 220 20.55 -25.64 -3.89
CA ASP A 220 19.20 -26.22 -3.69
C ASP A 220 18.41 -25.55 -2.53
N THR A 221 18.98 -24.51 -1.89
CA THR A 221 18.48 -23.99 -0.60
C THR A 221 18.32 -22.48 -0.52
N MET A 222 17.65 -21.82 -1.49
CA MET A 222 17.31 -20.38 -1.40
C MET A 222 16.70 -19.99 -0.05
N VAL A 223 15.89 -20.89 0.56
CA VAL A 223 15.28 -20.67 1.87
C VAL A 223 16.33 -20.50 2.96
N ASN A 224 17.30 -21.42 3.01
CA ASN A 224 18.37 -21.37 4.01
C ASN A 224 19.26 -20.13 3.80
N ALA A 225 19.63 -19.83 2.55
CA ALA A 225 20.45 -18.67 2.23
C ALA A 225 19.75 -17.36 2.62
N LEU A 226 18.43 -17.26 2.39
CA LEU A 226 17.65 -16.09 2.78
C LEU A 226 17.58 -15.93 4.31
N MET A 227 17.34 -17.00 5.04
CA MET A 227 17.31 -17.00 6.50
C MET A 227 18.70 -16.71 7.10
N ASP A 228 19.77 -17.24 6.50
CA ASP A 228 21.15 -16.96 6.93
C ASP A 228 21.51 -15.49 6.75
N LYS A 229 21.11 -14.89 5.63
CA LYS A 229 21.31 -13.46 5.38
C LYS A 229 20.61 -12.60 6.44
N PHE A 230 19.38 -12.92 6.77
CA PHE A 230 18.65 -12.28 7.86
C PHE A 230 19.35 -12.49 9.20
N CYS A 231 19.67 -13.73 9.57
CA CYS A 231 20.31 -14.06 10.85
C CYS A 231 21.68 -13.42 11.00
N HIS A 232 22.46 -13.32 9.91
CA HIS A 232 23.74 -12.63 9.91
C HIS A 232 23.58 -11.15 10.22
N TYR A 233 22.62 -10.47 9.56
CA TYR A 233 22.36 -9.05 9.76
C TYR A 233 21.89 -8.75 11.19
N TYR A 234 20.96 -9.57 11.72
CA TYR A 234 20.38 -9.41 13.05
C TYR A 234 21.07 -10.27 14.14
N ARG A 235 22.34 -10.71 13.91
CA ARG A 235 23.08 -11.56 14.86
C ARG A 235 23.20 -10.95 16.25
N ASN A 236 23.30 -9.62 16.34
CA ASN A 236 23.44 -8.86 17.58
C ASN A 236 22.11 -8.31 18.12
N HIS A 237 20.98 -8.69 17.54
CA HIS A 237 19.67 -8.34 18.07
C HIS A 237 19.44 -9.07 19.40
N ILE A 238 19.02 -8.34 20.44
CA ILE A 238 18.96 -8.86 21.82
C ILE A 238 17.75 -9.75 22.01
N ASN A 239 16.56 -9.26 21.60
CA ASN A 239 15.32 -10.02 21.69
C ASN A 239 15.22 -11.00 20.52
N LYS A 240 15.57 -12.27 20.78
CA LYS A 240 15.53 -13.33 19.77
C LYS A 240 14.11 -13.92 19.53
N HIS A 241 13.07 -13.11 19.71
CA HIS A 241 11.71 -13.50 19.42
C HIS A 241 11.26 -12.94 18.07
N LEU A 242 10.67 -13.80 17.23
CA LEU A 242 10.17 -13.48 15.89
C LEU A 242 8.69 -13.76 15.77
N HIS A 243 7.94 -12.79 15.25
CA HIS A 243 6.61 -12.99 14.71
C HIS A 243 6.73 -13.34 13.23
N TYR A 244 6.48 -14.59 12.88
CA TYR A 244 6.64 -15.11 11.53
C TYR A 244 5.26 -15.22 10.84
N TYR A 245 5.01 -14.37 9.84
CA TYR A 245 3.76 -14.33 9.08
C TYR A 245 3.84 -15.27 7.90
N ARG A 246 3.28 -16.45 8.10
CA ARG A 246 3.46 -17.62 7.23
C ARG A 246 2.82 -17.44 5.86
N ASP A 247 3.57 -17.72 4.80
CA ASP A 247 3.02 -17.90 3.47
C ASP A 247 2.41 -19.31 3.32
N ARG A 248 1.10 -19.37 3.07
CA ARG A 248 0.39 -20.64 2.90
C ARG A 248 0.87 -21.46 1.70
N TYR A 249 1.28 -20.79 0.62
CA TYR A 249 1.86 -21.49 -0.54
C TYR A 249 3.20 -22.14 -0.19
N GLY A 250 3.92 -21.59 0.77
CA GLY A 250 5.13 -22.16 1.33
C GLY A 250 4.91 -23.41 2.17
N ASP A 251 3.67 -23.80 2.47
CA ASP A 251 3.35 -25.07 3.16
C ASP A 251 3.26 -26.26 2.21
N ALA A 252 3.19 -26.03 0.90
CA ALA A 252 3.12 -27.09 -0.08
C ALA A 252 4.42 -27.90 -0.08
N ARG A 253 4.30 -29.21 0.20
CA ARG A 253 5.42 -30.15 0.08
C ARG A 253 5.66 -30.45 -1.40
N ARG A 254 6.89 -30.24 -1.85
CA ARG A 254 7.29 -30.65 -3.21
C ARG A 254 7.66 -32.14 -3.25
N ALA A 255 7.47 -32.76 -4.40
CA ALA A 255 7.69 -34.21 -4.58
C ALA A 255 9.08 -34.70 -4.13
N ASN A 256 10.09 -33.84 -4.18
CA ASN A 256 11.47 -34.15 -3.83
C ASN A 256 11.91 -33.63 -2.45
N ASN A 257 11.03 -32.98 -1.70
CA ASN A 257 11.40 -32.36 -0.41
C ASN A 257 10.44 -32.83 0.70
N LYS A 258 10.99 -33.44 1.76
CA LYS A 258 10.19 -33.92 2.90
C LYS A 258 9.59 -32.76 3.73
N LYS A 259 10.19 -31.56 3.65
CA LYS A 259 9.78 -30.37 4.39
C LYS A 259 9.26 -29.27 3.45
N SER A 260 8.30 -28.52 3.93
CA SER A 260 7.83 -27.32 3.27
C SER A 260 8.84 -26.16 3.39
N TYR A 261 8.68 -25.10 2.61
CA TYR A 261 9.55 -23.92 2.72
C TYR A 261 9.44 -23.24 4.07
N ASN A 262 8.22 -23.16 4.64
CA ASN A 262 8.02 -22.59 5.96
C ASN A 262 8.70 -23.44 7.06
N GLU A 263 8.59 -24.80 6.98
CA GLU A 263 9.28 -25.69 7.93
C GLU A 263 10.81 -25.52 7.87
N LEU A 264 11.38 -25.40 6.66
CA LEU A 264 12.82 -25.17 6.47
C LEU A 264 13.28 -23.82 7.03
N ALA A 265 12.49 -22.76 6.77
CA ALA A 265 12.80 -21.41 7.25
C ALA A 265 12.78 -21.34 8.78
N ILE A 266 11.76 -21.90 9.42
CA ILE A 266 11.61 -21.93 10.88
C ILE A 266 12.76 -22.70 11.50
N GLU A 267 13.06 -23.91 11.02
CA GLU A 267 14.18 -24.70 11.51
C GLU A 267 15.53 -23.96 11.38
N ARG A 268 15.71 -23.21 10.28
CA ARG A 268 16.93 -22.44 10.08
C ARG A 268 17.04 -21.25 11.05
N LEU A 269 15.93 -20.55 11.29
CA LEU A 269 15.85 -19.45 12.29
C LEU A 269 16.11 -19.98 13.69
N GLU A 270 15.49 -21.08 14.10
CA GLU A 270 15.69 -21.73 15.40
C GLU A 270 17.15 -22.19 15.61
N LYS A 271 17.81 -22.69 14.57
CA LYS A 271 19.25 -23.01 14.58
C LYS A 271 20.14 -21.82 14.91
N HIS A 272 19.72 -20.61 14.52
CA HIS A 272 20.40 -19.36 14.85
C HIS A 272 19.95 -18.75 16.18
N GLY A 273 19.19 -19.50 16.99
CA GLY A 273 18.78 -19.12 18.35
C GLY A 273 17.54 -18.22 18.40
N TRP A 274 16.76 -18.11 17.31
CA TRP A 274 15.51 -17.40 17.30
C TRP A 274 14.37 -18.28 17.83
N THR A 275 13.46 -17.68 18.60
CA THR A 275 12.18 -18.28 18.97
C THR A 275 11.13 -17.78 18.00
N VAL A 276 10.44 -18.68 17.30
CA VAL A 276 9.53 -18.32 16.20
C VAL A 276 8.07 -18.53 16.61
N GLU A 277 7.32 -17.43 16.68
CA GLU A 277 5.87 -17.45 16.84
C GLU A 277 5.22 -17.31 15.46
N GLN A 278 4.44 -18.31 15.06
CA GLN A 278 3.84 -18.37 13.74
C GLN A 278 2.46 -17.69 13.72
N HIS A 279 2.25 -16.84 12.73
CA HIS A 279 0.99 -16.17 12.49
C HIS A 279 0.45 -16.50 11.11
N THR A 280 -0.86 -16.71 11.02
CA THR A 280 -1.59 -16.87 9.78
C THR A 280 -3.00 -16.33 9.96
N HIS A 281 -3.56 -15.76 8.90
CA HIS A 281 -4.95 -15.33 8.93
C HIS A 281 -5.90 -16.55 8.99
N ALA A 282 -7.02 -16.39 9.66
CA ALA A 282 -8.07 -17.40 9.70
C ALA A 282 -8.82 -17.49 8.36
N GLY A 283 -9.32 -18.67 8.02
CA GLY A 283 -10.16 -18.88 6.84
C GLY A 283 -9.38 -19.02 5.52
N MET A 284 -10.04 -18.79 4.39
CA MET A 284 -9.46 -18.83 3.05
C MET A 284 -8.58 -17.60 2.78
N GLU A 285 -7.77 -17.68 1.70
CA GLU A 285 -7.02 -16.51 1.22
C GLU A 285 -7.97 -15.35 0.96
N PRO A 286 -7.68 -14.15 1.52
CA PRO A 286 -8.56 -13.00 1.35
C PRO A 286 -8.64 -12.57 -0.10
N PRO A 287 -9.82 -12.09 -0.56
CA PRO A 287 -9.95 -11.49 -1.88
C PRO A 287 -8.96 -10.34 -2.07
N GLN A 288 -8.42 -10.19 -3.27
CA GLN A 288 -7.51 -9.09 -3.59
C GLN A 288 -8.19 -7.72 -3.42
N HIS A 289 -9.49 -7.66 -3.69
CA HIS A 289 -10.30 -6.47 -3.47
C HIS A 289 -10.32 -6.02 -2.00
N ASP A 290 -10.45 -6.96 -1.07
CA ASP A 290 -10.45 -6.64 0.37
C ASP A 290 -9.08 -6.14 0.83
N LYS A 291 -8.00 -6.73 0.31
CA LYS A 291 -6.63 -6.22 0.56
C LYS A 291 -6.46 -4.80 0.03
N TYR A 292 -6.99 -4.51 -1.15
CA TYR A 292 -6.99 -3.17 -1.74
C TYR A 292 -7.71 -2.15 -0.84
N LEU A 293 -8.91 -2.49 -0.33
CA LEU A 293 -9.66 -1.62 0.57
C LEU A 293 -8.95 -1.42 1.91
N LEU A 294 -8.31 -2.45 2.45
CA LEU A 294 -7.52 -2.35 3.67
C LEU A 294 -6.36 -1.36 3.50
N TRP A 295 -5.61 -1.47 2.40
CA TRP A 295 -4.52 -0.55 2.10
C TRP A 295 -5.00 0.88 1.88
N ALA A 296 -6.12 1.06 1.19
CA ALA A 296 -6.73 2.37 1.02
C ALA A 296 -7.06 3.02 2.38
N SER A 297 -7.56 2.22 3.33
CA SER A 297 -7.90 2.71 4.67
C SER A 297 -6.65 3.04 5.50
N ILE A 298 -5.64 2.17 5.49
CA ILE A 298 -4.37 2.36 6.23
C ILE A 298 -3.63 3.60 5.72
N LEU A 299 -3.41 3.69 4.40
CA LEU A 299 -2.63 4.77 3.80
C LEU A 299 -3.38 6.12 3.77
N ALA A 300 -4.70 6.14 3.93
CA ALA A 300 -5.46 7.37 4.09
C ALA A 300 -5.12 8.10 5.40
N GLU A 301 -4.76 7.36 6.45
CA GLU A 301 -4.52 7.87 7.82
C GLU A 301 -5.66 8.73 8.39
N LYS A 302 -6.90 8.44 7.99
CA LYS A 302 -8.09 9.20 8.42
C LYS A 302 -8.83 8.54 9.58
N ASP A 303 -8.71 7.24 9.71
CA ASP A 303 -9.41 6.44 10.70
C ASP A 303 -8.39 5.91 11.71
N GLU A 304 -8.48 6.39 12.94
CA GLU A 304 -7.57 6.05 14.05
C GLU A 304 -7.59 4.56 14.45
N ARG A 305 -8.59 3.81 13.96
CA ARG A 305 -8.63 2.35 14.16
C ARG A 305 -7.55 1.62 13.38
N PHE A 306 -7.08 2.20 12.27
CA PHE A 306 -6.02 1.64 11.45
C PHE A 306 -4.64 2.17 11.89
N PRO A 307 -3.61 1.31 11.86
CA PRO A 307 -2.28 1.73 12.26
C PRO A 307 -1.70 2.73 11.26
N LYS A 308 -0.81 3.60 11.76
CA LYS A 308 0.09 4.32 10.86
C LYS A 308 1.10 3.35 10.28
N LYS A 309 1.30 3.41 8.97
CA LYS A 309 2.25 2.59 8.25
C LYS A 309 3.41 3.44 7.74
N ARG A 310 4.66 2.97 7.98
CA ARG A 310 5.86 3.66 7.53
C ARG A 310 6.81 2.69 6.84
N PHE A 311 7.62 3.23 5.93
CA PHE A 311 8.61 2.47 5.18
C PHE A 311 9.97 3.16 5.25
N ASN A 312 11.02 2.41 5.55
CA ASN A 312 12.40 2.88 5.43
C ASN A 312 12.80 2.92 3.95
N GLY A 313 12.75 4.10 3.34
CA GLY A 313 13.06 4.28 1.91
C GLY A 313 14.51 3.95 1.53
N SER A 314 15.41 3.97 2.51
CA SER A 314 16.82 3.60 2.29
C SER A 314 17.03 2.07 2.22
N LYS A 315 16.18 1.29 2.90
CA LYS A 315 16.34 -0.16 3.05
C LYS A 315 15.23 -1.01 2.43
N CYS A 316 14.03 -0.45 2.26
CA CYS A 316 12.88 -1.11 1.66
C CYS A 316 12.65 -0.61 0.21
N LYS A 317 13.74 -0.43 -0.54
CA LYS A 317 13.71 0.10 -1.91
C LYS A 317 12.83 -0.73 -2.83
N TYR A 318 13.01 -2.04 -2.83
CA TYR A 318 12.28 -2.94 -3.73
C TYR A 318 10.84 -3.15 -3.28
N THR A 319 10.56 -3.09 -1.97
CA THR A 319 9.20 -3.03 -1.45
C THR A 319 8.47 -1.81 -2.02
N LEU A 320 9.07 -0.62 -1.97
CA LEU A 320 8.49 0.60 -2.52
C LEU A 320 8.36 0.55 -4.04
N ILE A 321 9.35 0.01 -4.77
CA ILE A 321 9.26 -0.20 -6.22
C ILE A 321 8.11 -1.15 -6.56
N SER A 322 8.03 -2.28 -5.86
CA SER A 322 6.96 -3.26 -6.02
C SER A 322 5.58 -2.63 -5.80
N MET A 323 5.40 -1.89 -4.70
CA MET A 323 4.11 -1.24 -4.39
C MET A 323 3.75 -0.15 -5.41
N ASN A 324 4.69 0.70 -5.80
CA ASN A 324 4.44 1.78 -6.78
C ASN A 324 4.13 1.25 -8.19
N ASN A 325 4.74 0.13 -8.58
CA ASN A 325 4.57 -0.47 -9.90
C ASN A 325 3.41 -1.47 -9.98
N THR A 326 2.84 -1.89 -8.84
CA THR A 326 1.71 -2.82 -8.83
C THR A 326 0.45 -2.14 -9.29
N ARG A 327 -0.04 -2.54 -10.46
CA ARG A 327 -1.25 -2.01 -11.07
C ARG A 327 -2.48 -2.79 -10.63
N VAL A 328 -3.63 -2.13 -10.75
CA VAL A 328 -4.94 -2.72 -10.54
C VAL A 328 -5.51 -3.15 -11.90
N ILE A 329 -6.09 -4.33 -11.91
CA ILE A 329 -6.95 -4.82 -12.98
C ILE A 329 -8.32 -5.14 -12.41
N GLU A 330 -9.37 -5.04 -13.22
CA GLU A 330 -10.69 -5.54 -12.84
C GLU A 330 -10.78 -7.03 -13.17
N ASP A 331 -11.30 -7.81 -12.22
CA ASP A 331 -11.69 -9.19 -12.48
C ASP A 331 -13.02 -9.26 -13.25
N ARG A 332 -13.46 -10.48 -13.60
CA ARG A 332 -14.70 -10.69 -14.36
C ARG A 332 -15.97 -10.24 -13.61
N GLU A 333 -15.86 -10.01 -12.31
CA GLU A 333 -16.97 -9.57 -11.44
C GLU A 333 -16.88 -8.07 -11.12
N GLY A 334 -15.97 -7.34 -11.78
CA GLY A 334 -15.77 -5.90 -11.56
C GLY A 334 -15.07 -5.58 -10.25
N ARG A 335 -14.37 -6.55 -9.63
CA ARG A 335 -13.60 -6.35 -8.40
C ARG A 335 -12.14 -6.08 -8.73
N PHE A 336 -11.50 -5.30 -7.89
CA PHE A 336 -10.08 -4.98 -8.06
C PHE A 336 -9.19 -6.18 -7.71
N ALA A 337 -8.21 -6.42 -8.58
CA ALA A 337 -7.17 -7.42 -8.39
C ALA A 337 -5.81 -6.84 -8.77
N LYS A 338 -4.74 -7.41 -8.22
CA LYS A 338 -3.36 -7.05 -8.61
C LYS A 338 -3.04 -7.56 -10.01
N ASP A 339 -2.43 -6.69 -10.82
CA ASP A 339 -1.81 -7.11 -12.08
C ASP A 339 -0.47 -7.81 -11.80
N LYS A 340 -0.46 -9.12 -11.93
CA LYS A 340 0.72 -9.97 -11.72
C LYS A 340 1.50 -10.29 -13.00
N ARG A 341 1.25 -9.57 -14.09
CA ARG A 341 1.98 -9.79 -15.36
C ARG A 341 3.46 -9.49 -15.24
N SER A 342 3.86 -8.59 -14.32
CA SER A 342 5.26 -8.29 -14.04
C SER A 342 6.06 -9.51 -13.57
N GLU A 343 5.46 -10.42 -12.81
CA GLU A 343 6.09 -11.66 -12.33
C GLU A 343 6.51 -12.62 -13.47
N ARG A 344 5.87 -12.50 -14.62
CA ARG A 344 6.12 -13.33 -15.81
C ARG A 344 6.95 -12.62 -16.88
N ASN A 345 7.22 -11.35 -16.68
CA ASN A 345 7.97 -10.54 -17.65
C ASN A 345 9.47 -10.64 -17.38
N GLN A 346 10.19 -11.35 -18.24
CA GLN A 346 11.64 -11.54 -18.12
C GLN A 346 12.48 -10.24 -18.19
N SER A 347 11.89 -9.14 -18.66
CA SER A 347 12.57 -7.82 -18.68
C SER A 347 12.49 -7.09 -17.32
N ILE A 348 11.68 -7.59 -16.37
CA ILE A 348 11.56 -7.03 -15.02
C ILE A 348 12.32 -7.94 -14.07
N LEU A 349 13.16 -7.34 -13.24
CA LEU A 349 13.89 -8.10 -12.24
C LEU A 349 12.90 -8.66 -11.19
N PRO A 350 13.09 -9.89 -10.70
CA PRO A 350 12.18 -10.49 -9.72
C PRO A 350 11.95 -9.61 -8.49
N GLU A 351 13.00 -8.91 -8.01
CA GLU A 351 12.92 -7.98 -6.88
C GLU A 351 12.12 -6.69 -7.17
N GLU A 352 11.87 -6.36 -8.43
CA GLU A 352 11.08 -5.21 -8.87
C GLU A 352 9.62 -5.58 -9.22
N ALA A 353 9.31 -6.88 -9.22
CA ALA A 353 7.96 -7.39 -9.45
C ALA A 353 7.08 -7.27 -8.19
N THR A 354 5.92 -7.93 -8.15
CA THR A 354 4.94 -7.76 -7.06
C THR A 354 5.27 -8.49 -5.77
N HIS A 355 6.33 -9.26 -5.71
CA HIS A 355 6.67 -10.17 -4.61
C HIS A 355 6.81 -9.50 -3.24
N PHE A 356 7.55 -8.40 -3.15
CA PHE A 356 7.66 -7.67 -1.88
C PHE A 356 6.34 -7.06 -1.45
N GLY A 357 5.55 -6.53 -2.39
CA GLY A 357 4.20 -6.06 -2.10
C GLY A 357 3.28 -7.18 -1.60
N ASP A 358 3.44 -8.40 -2.11
CA ASP A 358 2.68 -9.57 -1.65
C ASP A 358 3.10 -10.02 -0.24
N ALA A 359 4.40 -9.96 0.10
CA ALA A 359 4.87 -10.24 1.45
C ALA A 359 4.26 -9.25 2.45
N VAL A 360 4.36 -7.95 2.18
CA VAL A 360 3.75 -6.90 3.04
C VAL A 360 2.25 -7.10 3.18
N ASP A 361 1.53 -7.42 2.10
CA ASP A 361 0.09 -7.69 2.13
C ASP A 361 -0.30 -8.82 3.08
N LYS A 362 0.47 -9.92 3.09
CA LYS A 362 0.20 -11.07 3.96
C LYS A 362 0.25 -10.67 5.42
N ARG A 363 1.29 -9.93 5.82
CA ARG A 363 1.44 -9.46 7.20
C ARG A 363 0.35 -8.47 7.57
N VAL A 364 0.17 -7.44 6.78
CA VAL A 364 -0.81 -6.38 7.02
C VAL A 364 -2.22 -6.96 7.09
N TRP A 365 -2.57 -7.89 6.19
CA TRP A 365 -3.86 -8.56 6.27
C TRP A 365 -4.01 -9.41 7.53
N THR A 366 -3.01 -10.19 7.89
CA THR A 366 -3.06 -11.05 9.08
C THR A 366 -3.24 -10.24 10.36
N LYS A 367 -2.57 -9.07 10.44
CA LYS A 367 -2.66 -8.17 11.61
C LYS A 367 -3.96 -7.35 11.62
N TYR A 368 -4.35 -6.78 10.51
CA TYR A 368 -5.31 -5.67 10.46
C TYR A 368 -6.56 -5.94 9.62
N GLY A 369 -6.64 -7.06 8.91
CA GLY A 369 -7.79 -7.40 8.09
C GLY A 369 -9.12 -7.50 8.85
N HIS A 370 -9.07 -7.80 10.15
CA HIS A 370 -10.25 -7.81 11.01
C HIS A 370 -10.85 -6.40 11.22
N LEU A 371 -10.02 -5.34 11.17
CA LEU A 371 -10.46 -3.96 11.32
C LEU A 371 -11.32 -3.50 10.13
N LEU A 372 -11.00 -3.99 8.93
CA LEU A 372 -11.78 -3.71 7.74
C LEU A 372 -13.22 -4.24 7.90
N ARG A 373 -13.37 -5.46 8.39
CA ARG A 373 -14.69 -6.07 8.64
C ARG A 373 -15.51 -5.27 9.64
N GLN A 374 -14.89 -4.77 10.69
CA GLN A 374 -15.55 -3.91 11.69
C GLN A 374 -15.94 -2.55 11.12
N ALA A 375 -15.13 -1.98 10.21
CA ALA A 375 -15.36 -0.67 9.62
C ALA A 375 -16.54 -0.66 8.63
N TYR A 376 -16.68 -1.71 7.82
CA TYR A 376 -17.63 -1.77 6.72
C TYR A 376 -18.85 -2.67 6.98
N GLY A 377 -18.98 -3.25 8.18
CA GLY A 377 -20.15 -4.05 8.56
C GLY A 377 -20.37 -5.29 7.70
N PHE A 378 -19.32 -5.89 7.18
CA PHE A 378 -19.41 -7.15 6.44
C PHE A 378 -19.87 -8.25 7.41
N VAL A 379 -21.16 -8.50 7.41
CA VAL A 379 -21.75 -9.69 8.03
C VAL A 379 -21.27 -10.89 7.21
N ASP A 380 -20.59 -11.81 7.87
CA ASP A 380 -20.23 -13.09 7.27
C ASP A 380 -21.53 -13.78 6.77
N ALA A 381 -21.80 -13.68 5.49
CA ALA A 381 -22.87 -14.43 4.84
C ALA A 381 -22.39 -15.89 4.66
N ARG A 382 -22.11 -16.55 5.79
CA ARG A 382 -21.87 -18.01 5.85
C ARG A 382 -22.49 -18.55 7.12
N ILE A 383 -23.73 -18.91 7.00
CA ILE A 383 -24.34 -20.00 7.73
C ILE A 383 -24.48 -21.13 6.72
#